data_e445dff9c19b35627fa17692cc6b3274
#
_entry.id   e445dff9c19b35627fa17692cc6b3274
#
_cell.length_a   1.000
_cell.length_b   1.000
_cell.length_c   1.000
_cell.angle_alpha   90.00
_cell.angle_beta   90.00
_cell.angle_gamma   90.00
#
_symmetry.space_group_name_H-M   'P 1'
#
loop_
_entity.id
_entity.type
_entity.pdbx_description
1 polymer ?
#
loop_
_entity_poly.entity_id
_entity_poly.type
_entity_poly.pdbx_seq_one_letter_code
_entity_poly.pdbx_strand_id
1 'polypeptide(L)'
;MSFVIATPEMLTTAATDLAKIGSTITAANTAAAAVAKVLPASADEVSVAVAALFGTHAQEYQTVSAQVATFHDRFVQTLSAAASSYVAAEAVNVEQSLLAAVNAPTQALFGRPLIGNGADGSPGPGQNGGDGGL
;
A
#
# COMPACT_ATOMS: atom_id res chain seq x y z
N MET A 1 -14.99 0.99 -16.64
CA MET A 1 -14.99 -0.37 -16.03
C MET A 1 -13.56 -0.69 -15.62
N SER A 2 -13.35 -1.12 -14.40
CA SER A 2 -12.02 -1.61 -13.96
C SER A 2 -11.90 -3.07 -14.38
N PHE A 3 -10.79 -3.42 -15.06
CA PHE A 3 -10.48 -4.81 -15.45
C PHE A 3 -9.69 -5.55 -14.35
N VAL A 4 -9.38 -4.88 -13.25
CA VAL A 4 -8.65 -5.46 -12.12
C VAL A 4 -9.55 -5.41 -10.89
N ILE A 5 -9.89 -6.58 -10.38
CA ILE A 5 -10.59 -6.74 -9.11
C ILE A 5 -9.53 -7.13 -8.07
N ALA A 6 -9.09 -6.16 -7.27
CA ALA A 6 -8.25 -6.41 -6.11
C ALA A 6 -9.10 -6.24 -4.86
N THR A 7 -9.17 -7.27 -4.03
CA THR A 7 -9.81 -7.14 -2.72
C THR A 7 -8.88 -6.40 -1.77
N PRO A 8 -9.32 -5.30 -1.13
CA PRO A 8 -8.48 -4.52 -0.20
C PRO A 8 -7.88 -5.36 0.92
N GLU A 9 -8.59 -6.39 1.39
CA GLU A 9 -8.14 -7.32 2.42
C GLU A 9 -6.90 -8.12 1.98
N MET A 10 -6.83 -8.52 0.71
CA MET A 10 -5.65 -9.21 0.17
C MET A 10 -4.43 -8.30 0.16
N LEU A 11 -4.59 -7.02 -0.18
CA LEU A 11 -3.50 -6.04 -0.16
C LEU A 11 -3.02 -5.78 1.27
N THR A 12 -3.94 -5.66 2.22
CA THR A 12 -3.62 -5.50 3.64
C THR A 12 -2.89 -6.71 4.20
N THR A 13 -3.32 -7.93 3.84
CA THR A 13 -2.65 -9.17 4.22
C THR A 13 -1.25 -9.23 3.62
N ALA A 14 -1.09 -8.92 2.34
CA ALA A 14 0.21 -8.89 1.68
C ALA A 14 1.17 -7.87 2.33
N ALA A 15 0.69 -6.68 2.68
CA ALA A 15 1.49 -5.68 3.39
C ALA A 15 1.93 -6.19 4.78
N THR A 16 1.05 -6.88 5.50
CA THR A 16 1.36 -7.49 6.81
C THR A 16 2.41 -8.58 6.68
N ASP A 17 2.32 -9.44 5.67
CA ASP A 17 3.28 -10.51 5.45
C ASP A 17 4.64 -9.97 5.01
N LEU A 18 4.67 -8.93 4.18
CA LEU A 18 5.90 -8.23 3.82
C LEU A 18 6.57 -7.59 5.05
N ALA A 19 5.79 -6.99 5.96
CA ALA A 19 6.33 -6.45 7.21
C ALA A 19 6.98 -7.54 8.09
N LYS A 20 6.36 -8.72 8.18
CA LYS A 20 6.95 -9.89 8.89
C LYS A 20 8.26 -10.34 8.24
N ILE A 21 8.30 -10.41 6.90
CA ILE A 21 9.50 -10.75 6.14
C ILE A 21 10.63 -9.74 6.46
N GLY A 22 10.34 -8.44 6.43
CA GLY A 22 11.30 -7.40 6.79
C GLY A 22 11.84 -7.57 8.21
N SER A 23 10.98 -7.84 9.18
CA SER A 23 11.38 -8.11 10.56
C SER A 23 12.29 -9.33 10.69
N THR A 24 11.99 -10.41 9.98
CA THR A 24 12.80 -11.64 9.96
C THR A 24 14.18 -11.39 9.37
N ILE A 25 14.27 -10.65 8.28
CA ILE A 25 15.55 -10.28 7.64
C ILE A 25 16.36 -9.39 8.57
N THR A 26 15.75 -8.41 9.22
CA THR A 26 16.41 -7.52 10.18
C THR A 26 16.97 -8.32 11.36
N ALA A 27 16.21 -9.25 11.92
CA ALA A 27 16.67 -10.12 13.00
C ALA A 27 17.86 -10.98 12.57
N ALA A 28 17.82 -11.59 11.38
CA ALA A 28 18.92 -12.39 10.84
C ALA A 28 20.19 -11.55 10.63
N ASN A 29 20.06 -10.33 10.08
CA ASN A 29 21.18 -9.42 9.86
C ASN A 29 21.79 -8.93 11.18
N THR A 30 20.97 -8.69 12.19
CA THR A 30 21.47 -8.33 13.54
C THR A 30 22.26 -9.46 14.16
N ALA A 31 21.78 -10.70 14.05
CA ALA A 31 22.51 -11.88 14.55
C ALA A 31 23.83 -12.07 13.77
N ALA A 32 23.84 -11.86 12.46
CA ALA A 32 25.03 -11.98 11.62
C ALA A 32 26.09 -10.90 11.90
N ALA A 33 25.70 -9.73 12.41
CA ALA A 33 26.63 -8.64 12.72
C ALA A 33 27.71 -9.04 13.75
N ALA A 34 27.38 -9.95 14.65
CA ALA A 34 28.33 -10.45 15.65
C ALA A 34 29.47 -11.29 15.04
N VAL A 35 29.22 -11.98 13.92
CA VAL A 35 30.23 -12.79 13.21
C VAL A 35 30.99 -12.01 12.12
N ALA A 36 30.68 -10.74 11.91
CA ALA A 36 31.36 -9.89 10.93
C ALA A 36 32.81 -9.51 11.36
N LYS A 37 33.18 -9.74 12.62
CA LYS A 37 34.55 -9.54 13.11
C LYS A 37 35.37 -10.80 12.89
N VAL A 38 35.99 -10.90 11.73
CA VAL A 38 36.88 -12.01 11.38
C VAL A 38 38.26 -11.73 11.97
N LEU A 39 38.74 -12.66 12.81
CA LEU A 39 40.11 -12.62 13.30
C LEU A 39 41.08 -13.27 12.28
N PRO A 40 42.27 -12.71 12.08
CA PRO A 40 43.29 -13.36 11.24
C PRO A 40 43.63 -14.77 11.78
N ALA A 41 43.76 -15.74 10.88
CA ALA A 41 44.12 -17.09 11.23
C ALA A 41 45.57 -17.19 11.76
N SER A 42 46.42 -16.26 11.35
CA SER A 42 47.82 -16.12 11.75
C SER A 42 48.24 -14.66 11.74
N ALA A 43 49.42 -14.37 12.28
CA ALA A 43 50.00 -13.02 12.30
C ALA A 43 50.72 -12.64 10.98
N ASP A 44 50.67 -13.50 9.93
CA ASP A 44 51.24 -13.20 8.63
C ASP A 44 50.39 -12.22 7.82
N GLU A 45 51.02 -11.53 6.89
CA GLU A 45 50.38 -10.49 6.09
C GLU A 45 49.22 -11.00 5.20
N VAL A 46 49.23 -12.24 4.80
CA VAL A 46 48.15 -12.83 3.98
C VAL A 46 46.92 -13.06 4.85
N SER A 47 47.07 -13.66 6.02
CA SER A 47 46.01 -13.89 6.99
C SER A 47 45.36 -12.57 7.44
N VAL A 48 46.17 -11.54 7.67
CA VAL A 48 45.68 -10.19 8.03
C VAL A 48 44.91 -9.57 6.86
N ALA A 49 45.40 -9.65 5.64
CA ALA A 49 44.75 -9.11 4.45
C ALA A 49 43.41 -9.81 4.17
N VAL A 50 43.34 -11.13 4.31
CA VAL A 50 42.11 -11.90 4.15
C VAL A 50 41.07 -11.51 5.21
N ALA A 51 41.46 -11.40 6.48
CA ALA A 51 40.55 -10.95 7.55
C ALA A 51 40.02 -9.54 7.29
N ALA A 52 40.87 -8.63 6.81
CA ALA A 52 40.46 -7.26 6.43
C ALA A 52 39.48 -7.26 5.25
N LEU A 53 39.68 -8.12 4.24
CA LEU A 53 38.74 -8.25 3.12
C LEU A 53 37.37 -8.69 3.59
N PHE A 54 37.26 -9.72 4.42
CA PHE A 54 36.01 -10.17 4.99
C PHE A 54 35.34 -9.10 5.88
N GLY A 55 36.12 -8.38 6.68
CA GLY A 55 35.64 -7.27 7.48
C GLY A 55 35.03 -6.14 6.64
N THR A 56 35.72 -5.74 5.58
CA THR A 56 35.22 -4.72 4.62
C THR A 56 33.91 -5.19 3.95
N HIS A 57 33.89 -6.41 3.45
CA HIS A 57 32.70 -6.98 2.81
C HIS A 57 31.51 -7.03 3.78
N ALA A 58 31.73 -7.42 5.02
CA ALA A 58 30.68 -7.42 6.02
C ALA A 58 30.13 -6.01 6.30
N GLN A 59 30.97 -4.98 6.33
CA GLN A 59 30.55 -3.59 6.51
C GLN A 59 29.74 -3.09 5.31
N GLU A 60 30.19 -3.38 4.11
CA GLU A 60 29.48 -3.03 2.86
C GLU A 60 28.11 -3.71 2.82
N TYR A 61 28.04 -4.99 3.17
CA TYR A 61 26.78 -5.73 3.29
C TYR A 61 25.81 -5.06 4.30
N GLN A 62 26.29 -4.68 5.49
CA GLN A 62 25.46 -4.00 6.49
C GLN A 62 24.91 -2.67 5.96
N THR A 63 25.71 -1.91 5.22
CA THR A 63 25.28 -0.65 4.61
C THR A 63 24.17 -0.87 3.58
N VAL A 64 24.35 -1.82 2.67
CA VAL A 64 23.33 -2.17 1.66
C VAL A 64 22.09 -2.73 2.34
N SER A 65 22.24 -3.59 3.33
CA SER A 65 21.12 -4.16 4.09
C SER A 65 20.26 -3.08 4.77
N ALA A 66 20.87 -2.05 5.34
CA ALA A 66 20.15 -0.92 5.93
C ALA A 66 19.35 -0.11 4.88
N GLN A 67 19.91 0.08 3.69
CA GLN A 67 19.23 0.75 2.57
C GLN A 67 18.04 -0.08 2.08
N VAL A 68 18.22 -1.39 1.94
CA VAL A 68 17.14 -2.31 1.53
C VAL A 68 16.02 -2.34 2.57
N ALA A 69 16.33 -2.35 3.86
CA ALA A 69 15.33 -2.29 4.93
C ALA A 69 14.50 -1.00 4.85
N THR A 70 15.15 0.15 4.65
CA THR A 70 14.46 1.43 4.48
C THR A 70 13.54 1.44 3.24
N PHE A 71 14.00 0.88 2.13
CA PHE A 71 13.18 0.74 0.92
C PHE A 71 11.98 -0.18 1.16
N HIS A 72 12.21 -1.31 1.81
CA HIS A 72 11.16 -2.29 2.14
C HIS A 72 10.06 -1.68 3.02
N ASP A 73 10.43 -0.94 4.05
CA ASP A 73 9.48 -0.26 4.95
C ASP A 73 8.62 0.77 4.19
N ARG A 74 9.24 1.56 3.31
CA ARG A 74 8.50 2.50 2.45
C ARG A 74 7.56 1.79 1.49
N PHE A 75 7.99 0.68 0.93
CA PHE A 75 7.14 -0.13 0.04
C PHE A 75 5.91 -0.67 0.79
N VAL A 76 6.09 -1.22 1.99
CA VAL A 76 4.99 -1.71 2.85
C VAL A 76 4.02 -0.58 3.20
N GLN A 77 4.52 0.60 3.56
CA GLN A 77 3.69 1.78 3.84
C GLN A 77 2.89 2.21 2.62
N THR A 78 3.51 2.25 1.45
CA THR A 78 2.84 2.64 0.20
C THR A 78 1.75 1.62 -0.17
N LEU A 79 2.03 0.33 -0.01
CA LEU A 79 1.05 -0.73 -0.25
C LEU A 79 -0.15 -0.64 0.71
N SER A 80 0.10 -0.34 1.98
CA SER A 80 -0.95 -0.13 2.99
C SER A 80 -1.80 1.11 2.67
N ALA A 81 -1.19 2.20 2.23
CA ALA A 81 -1.90 3.40 1.80
C ALA A 81 -2.76 3.14 0.56
N ALA A 82 -2.24 2.38 -0.40
CA ALA A 82 -3.00 1.95 -1.57
C ALA A 82 -4.23 1.10 -1.18
N ALA A 83 -4.05 0.13 -0.27
CA ALA A 83 -5.16 -0.68 0.24
C ALA A 83 -6.25 0.19 0.88
N SER A 84 -5.88 1.19 1.68
CA SER A 84 -6.82 2.14 2.30
C SER A 84 -7.58 2.96 1.25
N SER A 85 -6.93 3.36 0.16
CA SER A 85 -7.59 4.08 -0.93
C SER A 85 -8.64 3.21 -1.63
N TYR A 86 -8.38 1.93 -1.82
CA TYR A 86 -9.36 0.98 -2.37
C TYR A 86 -10.55 0.78 -1.43
N VAL A 87 -10.32 0.67 -0.12
CA VAL A 87 -11.40 0.59 0.88
C VAL A 87 -12.31 1.83 0.81
N ALA A 88 -11.71 3.02 0.73
CA ALA A 88 -12.46 4.27 0.64
C ALA A 88 -13.29 4.33 -0.66
N ALA A 89 -12.72 3.93 -1.79
CA ALA A 89 -13.42 3.88 -3.07
C ALA A 89 -14.59 2.89 -3.04
N GLU A 90 -14.41 1.71 -2.46
CA GLU A 90 -15.49 0.71 -2.29
C GLU A 90 -16.62 1.25 -1.41
N ALA A 91 -16.30 1.94 -0.31
CA ALA A 91 -17.31 2.54 0.57
C ALA A 91 -18.18 3.57 -0.19
N VAL A 92 -17.57 4.43 -1.00
CA VAL A 92 -18.29 5.40 -1.84
C VAL A 92 -19.17 4.70 -2.88
N ASN A 93 -18.67 3.64 -3.52
CA ASN A 93 -19.44 2.86 -4.49
C ASN A 93 -20.67 2.19 -3.88
N VAL A 94 -20.53 1.65 -2.65
CA VAL A 94 -21.63 1.04 -1.90
C VAL A 94 -22.68 2.10 -1.55
N GLU A 95 -22.26 3.27 -1.06
CA GLU A 95 -23.16 4.39 -0.75
C GLU A 95 -23.96 4.84 -1.98
N GLN A 96 -23.27 5.05 -3.11
CA GLN A 96 -23.92 5.44 -4.36
C GLN A 96 -24.92 4.39 -4.86
N SER A 97 -24.55 3.11 -4.77
CA SER A 97 -25.41 2.00 -5.16
C SER A 97 -26.67 1.91 -4.28
N LEU A 98 -26.53 2.13 -2.99
CA LEU A 98 -27.63 2.16 -2.04
C LEU A 98 -28.56 3.34 -2.32
N LEU A 99 -28.02 4.54 -2.52
CA LEU A 99 -28.79 5.72 -2.87
C LEU A 99 -29.56 5.53 -4.18
N ALA A 100 -28.92 4.94 -5.18
CA ALA A 100 -29.58 4.63 -6.46
C ALA A 100 -30.74 3.65 -6.26
N ALA A 101 -30.58 2.61 -5.45
CA ALA A 101 -31.63 1.64 -5.15
C ALA A 101 -32.81 2.28 -4.38
N VAL A 102 -32.52 3.14 -3.40
CA VAL A 102 -33.53 3.86 -2.62
C VAL A 102 -34.29 4.88 -3.49
N ASN A 103 -33.60 5.53 -4.42
CA ASN A 103 -34.20 6.56 -5.29
C ASN A 103 -34.95 5.99 -6.50
N ALA A 104 -34.65 4.75 -6.91
CA ALA A 104 -35.25 4.16 -8.12
C ALA A 104 -36.79 4.17 -8.13
N PRO A 105 -37.52 3.81 -7.04
CA PRO A 105 -38.98 3.84 -7.04
C PRO A 105 -39.56 5.25 -7.21
N THR A 106 -38.99 6.24 -6.51
CA THR A 106 -39.48 7.64 -6.56
C THR A 106 -39.11 8.30 -7.88
N GLN A 107 -37.96 7.97 -8.41
CA GLN A 107 -37.57 8.43 -9.74
C GLN A 107 -38.50 7.89 -10.82
N ALA A 108 -38.94 6.62 -10.73
CA ALA A 108 -39.86 6.01 -11.67
C ALA A 108 -41.31 6.58 -11.57
N LEU A 109 -41.76 6.91 -10.34
CA LEU A 109 -43.14 7.36 -10.10
C LEU A 109 -43.30 8.89 -10.22
N PHE A 110 -42.32 9.65 -9.77
CA PHE A 110 -42.42 11.10 -9.61
C PHE A 110 -41.38 11.87 -10.42
N GLY A 111 -40.46 11.19 -11.13
CA GLY A 111 -39.37 11.82 -11.91
C GLY A 111 -38.31 12.53 -11.02
N ARG A 112 -38.30 12.28 -9.71
CA ARG A 112 -37.39 12.94 -8.76
C ARG A 112 -36.87 11.95 -7.71
N PRO A 113 -35.66 12.16 -7.16
CA PRO A 113 -35.13 11.28 -6.13
C PRO A 113 -35.88 11.43 -4.79
N LEU A 114 -35.82 10.42 -3.95
CA LEU A 114 -36.26 10.51 -2.57
C LEU A 114 -35.23 11.29 -1.73
N ILE A 115 -33.95 11.00 -1.93
CA ILE A 115 -32.84 11.60 -1.22
C ILE A 115 -31.80 12.10 -2.23
N GLY A 116 -31.42 13.37 -2.13
CA GLY A 116 -30.36 13.97 -2.93
C GLY A 116 -30.85 15.11 -3.82
N ASN A 117 -29.94 15.58 -4.67
CA ASN A 117 -30.22 16.65 -5.62
C ASN A 117 -30.96 16.11 -6.85
N GLY A 118 -31.72 16.97 -7.51
CA GLY A 118 -32.28 16.66 -8.82
C GLY A 118 -31.20 16.51 -9.89
N ALA A 119 -31.61 16.01 -11.05
CA ALA A 119 -30.72 15.90 -12.20
C ALA A 119 -30.24 17.27 -12.66
N ASP A 120 -28.99 17.33 -13.11
CA ASP A 120 -28.46 18.54 -13.74
C ASP A 120 -29.24 18.87 -15.05
N GLY A 121 -29.40 20.15 -15.33
CA GLY A 121 -29.98 20.61 -16.61
C GLY A 121 -29.10 20.16 -17.78
N SER A 122 -29.73 19.86 -18.90
CA SER A 122 -29.00 19.55 -20.14
C SER A 122 -28.10 20.72 -20.57
N PRO A 123 -26.93 20.47 -21.18
CA PRO A 123 -26.10 21.55 -21.71
C PRO A 123 -26.84 22.40 -22.71
N GLY A 124 -27.00 23.71 -22.43
CA GLY A 124 -27.69 24.65 -23.32
C GLY A 124 -28.27 25.83 -22.56
N PRO A 125 -28.51 26.97 -23.23
CA PRO A 125 -29.07 28.14 -22.57
C PRO A 125 -30.54 27.90 -22.17
N GLY A 126 -30.87 28.22 -20.93
CA GLY A 126 -32.24 28.13 -20.39
C GLY A 126 -32.73 26.74 -20.01
N GLN A 127 -31.85 25.77 -19.90
CA GLN A 127 -32.23 24.44 -19.40
C GLN A 127 -32.19 24.41 -17.87
N ASN A 128 -33.35 24.12 -17.27
CA ASN A 128 -33.48 23.99 -15.82
C ASN A 128 -33.01 22.60 -15.39
N GLY A 129 -32.43 22.52 -14.21
CA GLY A 129 -32.20 21.24 -13.51
C GLY A 129 -33.50 20.63 -13.01
N GLY A 130 -33.48 19.37 -12.66
CA GLY A 130 -34.60 18.68 -12.04
C GLY A 130 -34.78 19.09 -10.56
N ASP A 131 -35.97 18.81 -10.01
CA ASP A 131 -36.29 19.06 -8.62
C ASP A 131 -35.47 18.14 -7.71
N GLY A 132 -35.06 18.65 -6.56
CA GLY A 132 -34.39 17.88 -5.50
C GLY A 132 -35.27 16.85 -4.83
N GLY A 133 -34.74 16.18 -3.80
CA GLY A 133 -35.41 15.13 -3.06
C GLY A 133 -36.79 15.51 -2.51
N LEU A 134 -37.61 14.49 -2.24
CA LEU A 134 -38.95 14.63 -1.68
C LEU A 134 -38.91 15.02 -0.21
#